data_7c29ad85597a5d4d8534be546b1771a6
#
_entry.id   7c29ad85597a5d4d8534be546b1771a6
#
_cell.length_a   1.000
_cell.length_b   1.000
_cell.length_c   1.000
_cell.angle_alpha   90.00
_cell.angle_beta   90.00
_cell.angle_gamma   90.00
#
_symmetry.space_group_name_H-M   'P 1'
#
loop_
_entity.id
_entity.type
_entity.pdbx_description
1 polymer ?
#
loop_
_entity_poly.entity_id
_entity_poly.type
_entity_poly.pdbx_seq_one_letter_code
_entity_poly.pdbx_strand_id
1 'polypeptide(L)'
;MVDGSPSDFEKTYWGTIHGPSGSREGRVTVSGGRITGIAYGGSPDRSDIEADMLMGIVNGHTHCADYGLSIPAGMSLEELVAPPNGLKHRYLRESPDDVLIDSMTRFSGSSRSFGSATFVDFREGGVHGCRLLRQAEPDSIILGRPTSPEFDPGEIDEILSVADGIGLPSISDMPAKYIDNIADEVRSRNGILAIHVSERIREDIDVVLSLDPAFIVHMCEATDDDMLKCAEAEVPVVVCPTSNMYFGKVPPIARMQDCGVDLALGTDNGMLCQPDMVSELRLMSSIASSQGGDVGSCWKSATVLSSKLLNGNARMGVLGKVAPMVICPRHGGGSIVVNHM
;
A
#
# COMPACT_ATOMS: atom_id res chain seq x y z
N MET A 1 -4.56 43.27 26.75
CA MET A 1 -4.22 41.85 26.64
C MET A 1 -4.77 41.40 25.30
N VAL A 2 -3.92 41.31 24.30
CA VAL A 2 -4.28 40.81 22.96
C VAL A 2 -3.89 39.33 22.96
N ASP A 3 -4.92 38.51 23.05
CA ASP A 3 -4.80 37.04 22.96
C ASP A 3 -4.47 36.69 21.50
N GLY A 4 -3.18 36.56 21.23
CA GLY A 4 -2.69 36.16 19.89
C GLY A 4 -2.69 34.65 19.81
N SER A 5 -3.83 34.04 19.46
CA SER A 5 -3.81 32.67 18.86
C SER A 5 -2.91 32.68 17.62
N PRO A 6 -2.12 31.61 17.33
CA PRO A 6 -1.26 31.59 16.16
C PRO A 6 -2.12 31.82 14.93
N SER A 7 -1.81 32.91 14.26
CA SER A 7 -2.57 33.45 13.13
C SER A 7 -2.84 32.40 12.06
N ASP A 8 -4.10 32.27 11.69
CA ASP A 8 -4.61 31.60 10.48
C ASP A 8 -4.08 32.30 9.21
N PHE A 9 -2.74 32.30 9.02
CA PHE A 9 -2.16 32.79 7.77
C PHE A 9 -2.51 31.81 6.67
N GLU A 10 -3.22 32.30 5.70
CA GLU A 10 -3.41 31.61 4.44
C GLU A 10 -2.04 31.39 3.79
N LYS A 11 -1.76 30.14 3.38
CA LYS A 11 -0.57 29.76 2.64
C LYS A 11 -0.98 29.20 1.30
N THR A 12 -0.25 29.57 0.26
CA THR A 12 -0.44 29.05 -1.08
C THR A 12 0.76 28.22 -1.51
N TYR A 13 0.46 27.07 -2.11
CA TYR A 13 1.42 26.12 -2.62
C TYR A 13 1.21 25.98 -4.12
N TRP A 14 2.31 26.01 -4.89
CA TRP A 14 2.30 25.83 -6.33
C TRP A 14 3.18 24.65 -6.71
N GLY A 15 2.72 23.83 -7.65
CA GLY A 15 3.49 22.75 -8.24
C GLY A 15 2.61 21.65 -8.78
N THR A 16 3.11 20.40 -8.76
CA THR A 16 2.37 19.27 -9.31
C THR A 16 1.45 18.67 -8.26
N ILE A 17 0.16 18.58 -8.60
CA ILE A 17 -0.86 17.88 -7.83
C ILE A 17 -1.00 16.48 -8.43
N HIS A 18 -0.56 15.47 -7.68
CA HIS A 18 -0.67 14.06 -8.02
C HIS A 18 -1.94 13.47 -7.37
N GLY A 19 -2.82 12.93 -8.16
CA GLY A 19 -4.07 12.34 -7.66
C GLY A 19 -4.46 11.08 -8.44
N PRO A 20 -5.55 10.40 -8.06
CA PRO A 20 -6.01 9.17 -8.71
C PRO A 20 -6.27 9.28 -10.21
N SER A 21 -6.57 10.49 -10.69
CA SER A 21 -6.84 10.78 -12.11
C SER A 21 -5.63 11.28 -12.89
N GLY A 22 -4.44 11.27 -12.29
CA GLY A 22 -3.20 11.74 -12.91
C GLY A 22 -2.59 12.95 -12.20
N SER A 23 -1.57 13.52 -12.85
CA SER A 23 -0.78 14.65 -12.33
C SER A 23 -1.07 15.90 -13.14
N ARG A 24 -1.28 17.02 -12.44
CA ARG A 24 -1.55 18.35 -13.06
C ARG A 24 -0.85 19.44 -12.27
N GLU A 25 -0.32 20.44 -12.97
CA GLU A 25 0.14 21.66 -12.30
C GLU A 25 -1.03 22.45 -11.73
N GLY A 26 -0.81 23.05 -10.57
CA GLY A 26 -1.85 23.82 -9.91
C GLY A 26 -1.41 24.48 -8.63
N ARG A 27 -2.37 25.21 -8.05
CA ARG A 27 -2.22 25.91 -6.77
C ARG A 27 -3.17 25.34 -5.74
N VAL A 28 -2.68 25.16 -4.51
CA VAL A 28 -3.49 24.79 -3.36
C VAL A 28 -3.37 25.87 -2.30
N THR A 29 -4.50 26.35 -1.84
CA THR A 29 -4.60 27.33 -0.76
C THR A 29 -4.99 26.62 0.53
N VAL A 30 -4.28 26.90 1.61
CA VAL A 30 -4.48 26.29 2.94
C VAL A 30 -4.62 27.38 3.99
N SER A 31 -5.68 27.32 4.79
CA SER A 31 -5.91 28.17 5.94
C SER A 31 -6.41 27.33 7.12
N GLY A 32 -5.93 27.58 8.32
CA GLY A 32 -6.30 26.82 9.52
C GLY A 32 -6.04 25.30 9.41
N GLY A 33 -5.02 24.88 8.64
CA GLY A 33 -4.73 23.46 8.42
C GLY A 33 -5.72 22.75 7.47
N ARG A 34 -6.56 23.50 6.74
CA ARG A 34 -7.55 22.97 5.81
C ARG A 34 -7.36 23.56 4.41
N ILE A 35 -7.67 22.77 3.40
CA ILE A 35 -7.70 23.23 2.02
C ILE A 35 -8.90 24.15 1.83
N THR A 36 -8.65 25.40 1.42
CA THR A 36 -9.68 26.41 1.12
C THR A 36 -9.85 26.63 -0.38
N GLY A 37 -8.90 26.16 -1.20
CA GLY A 37 -9.00 26.26 -2.65
C GLY A 37 -8.01 25.36 -3.37
N ILE A 38 -8.45 24.83 -4.52
CA ILE A 38 -7.60 24.14 -5.49
C ILE A 38 -7.88 24.75 -6.87
N ALA A 39 -6.83 25.19 -7.56
CA ALA A 39 -6.90 25.70 -8.92
C ALA A 39 -5.87 25.00 -9.79
N TYR A 40 -6.32 24.45 -10.92
CA TYR A 40 -5.45 23.77 -11.88
C TYR A 40 -5.01 24.72 -13.00
N GLY A 41 -3.78 24.55 -13.44
CA GLY A 41 -3.17 25.41 -14.47
C GLY A 41 -2.78 26.81 -13.95
N GLY A 42 -2.36 27.68 -14.85
CA GLY A 42 -1.85 29.02 -14.51
C GLY A 42 -0.32 29.06 -14.39
N SER A 43 0.17 29.95 -13.56
CA SER A 43 1.60 30.13 -13.27
C SER A 43 1.80 30.48 -11.79
N PRO A 44 2.99 30.20 -11.24
CA PRO A 44 3.28 30.52 -9.84
C PRO A 44 3.30 32.04 -9.59
N ASP A 45 2.84 32.42 -8.41
CA ASP A 45 3.02 33.77 -7.89
C ASP A 45 4.28 33.80 -6.99
N ARG A 46 4.84 35.01 -6.78
CA ARG A 46 6.05 35.18 -5.97
C ARG A 46 5.88 34.75 -4.50
N SER A 47 4.66 34.70 -4.01
CA SER A 47 4.30 34.31 -2.65
C SER A 47 4.04 32.81 -2.51
N ASP A 48 3.95 32.08 -3.62
CA ASP A 48 3.67 30.64 -3.58
C ASP A 48 4.89 29.87 -3.08
N ILE A 49 4.61 28.83 -2.30
CA ILE A 49 5.60 27.85 -1.85
C ILE A 49 5.62 26.72 -2.87
N GLU A 50 6.78 26.47 -3.50
CA GLU A 50 6.91 25.34 -4.42
C GLU A 50 6.79 24.02 -3.69
N ALA A 51 5.88 23.16 -4.14
CA ALA A 51 5.58 21.87 -3.53
C ALA A 51 5.11 20.83 -4.55
N ASP A 52 5.36 19.56 -4.24
CA ASP A 52 4.62 18.44 -4.82
C ASP A 52 3.49 18.07 -3.85
N MET A 53 2.30 17.84 -4.38
CA MET A 53 1.09 17.64 -3.60
C MET A 53 0.45 16.31 -3.98
N LEU A 54 0.23 15.43 -2.99
CA LEU A 54 -0.35 14.11 -3.21
C LEU A 54 -1.76 14.06 -2.61
N MET A 55 -2.72 13.62 -3.39
CA MET A 55 -4.11 13.48 -3.00
C MET A 55 -4.60 12.05 -3.26
N GLY A 56 -5.31 11.47 -2.29
CA GLY A 56 -5.85 10.12 -2.42
C GLY A 56 -4.77 9.04 -2.38
N ILE A 57 -3.78 9.20 -1.49
CA ILE A 57 -2.73 8.20 -1.28
C ILE A 57 -3.35 6.87 -0.84
N VAL A 58 -2.98 5.80 -1.51
CA VAL A 58 -3.35 4.42 -1.15
C VAL A 58 -2.09 3.67 -0.75
N ASN A 59 -2.06 3.09 0.44
CA ASN A 59 -1.04 2.13 0.83
C ASN A 59 -1.42 0.77 0.26
N GLY A 60 -0.74 0.35 -0.81
CA GLY A 60 -1.13 -0.76 -1.66
C GLY A 60 -0.91 -2.16 -1.06
N HIS A 61 -0.14 -2.28 0.01
CA HIS A 61 0.13 -3.55 0.68
C HIS A 61 0.52 -3.33 2.15
N THR A 62 -0.20 -4.00 3.06
CA THR A 62 0.06 -3.93 4.50
C THR A 62 -0.25 -5.26 5.21
N HIS A 63 0.30 -5.38 6.43
CA HIS A 63 -0.05 -6.38 7.43
C HIS A 63 -0.29 -5.64 8.77
N CYS A 64 -1.39 -4.92 8.88
CA CYS A 64 -1.62 -3.94 9.94
C CYS A 64 -1.75 -4.53 11.36
N ALA A 65 -2.11 -5.81 11.51
CA ALA A 65 -2.28 -6.39 12.83
C ALA A 65 -0.96 -6.66 13.57
N ASP A 66 0.15 -6.73 12.86
CA ASP A 66 1.47 -6.89 13.50
C ASP A 66 2.07 -5.56 13.98
N TYR A 67 1.40 -4.42 13.78
CA TYR A 67 1.86 -3.08 14.18
C TYR A 67 2.16 -2.95 15.68
N GLY A 68 1.49 -3.74 16.52
CA GLY A 68 1.73 -3.81 17.96
C GLY A 68 2.92 -4.70 18.37
N LEU A 69 3.50 -5.45 17.42
CA LEU A 69 4.56 -6.40 17.71
C LEU A 69 5.92 -5.71 17.86
N SER A 70 6.56 -5.92 19.01
CA SER A 70 7.95 -5.48 19.22
C SER A 70 8.94 -6.55 18.76
N ILE A 71 9.85 -6.19 17.88
CA ILE A 71 10.86 -7.11 17.32
C ILE A 71 12.10 -7.08 18.18
N PRO A 72 12.55 -8.23 18.74
CA PRO A 72 13.85 -8.34 19.38
C PRO A 72 15.00 -8.07 18.39
N ALA A 73 16.05 -7.39 18.83
CA ALA A 73 17.20 -7.12 17.99
C ALA A 73 17.89 -8.42 17.54
N GLY A 74 18.31 -8.47 16.27
CA GLY A 74 19.12 -9.57 15.71
C GLY A 74 18.32 -10.78 15.26
N MET A 75 17.01 -10.71 15.18
CA MET A 75 16.19 -11.79 14.58
C MET A 75 16.41 -11.87 13.06
N SER A 76 16.54 -13.08 12.56
CA SER A 76 16.54 -13.36 11.12
C SER A 76 15.14 -13.23 10.52
N LEU A 77 15.06 -13.10 9.19
CA LEU A 77 13.81 -13.15 8.45
C LEU A 77 12.98 -14.37 8.83
N GLU A 78 13.62 -15.54 8.84
CA GLU A 78 12.96 -16.82 9.10
C GLU A 78 12.36 -16.88 10.50
N GLU A 79 13.10 -16.44 11.52
CA GLU A 79 12.60 -16.37 12.90
C GLU A 79 11.46 -15.35 13.07
N LEU A 80 11.42 -14.32 12.24
CA LEU A 80 10.44 -13.26 12.32
C LEU A 80 9.12 -13.61 11.60
N VAL A 81 9.20 -14.03 10.32
CA VAL A 81 8.00 -14.14 9.48
C VAL A 81 7.73 -15.52 8.89
N ALA A 82 8.61 -16.53 9.08
CA ALA A 82 8.38 -17.85 8.49
C ALA A 82 7.19 -18.58 9.12
N PRO A 83 6.20 -19.01 8.29
CA PRO A 83 5.10 -19.83 8.79
C PRO A 83 5.60 -21.22 9.22
N PRO A 84 4.94 -21.88 10.20
CA PRO A 84 3.88 -21.37 11.06
C PRO A 84 4.40 -20.76 12.37
N ASN A 85 5.71 -20.76 12.62
CA ASN A 85 6.30 -20.53 13.94
C ASN A 85 7.09 -19.23 14.09
N GLY A 86 7.23 -18.43 13.02
CA GLY A 86 7.83 -17.10 13.11
C GLY A 86 7.13 -16.23 14.15
N LEU A 87 7.86 -15.27 14.72
CA LEU A 87 7.36 -14.41 15.80
C LEU A 87 6.04 -13.74 15.43
N LYS A 88 5.91 -13.23 14.20
CA LYS A 88 4.67 -12.65 13.64
C LYS A 88 3.50 -13.62 13.76
N HIS A 89 3.67 -14.86 13.27
CA HIS A 89 2.59 -15.85 13.26
C HIS A 89 2.18 -16.29 14.66
N ARG A 90 3.12 -16.40 15.60
CA ARG A 90 2.81 -16.66 17.01
C ARG A 90 2.04 -15.49 17.61
N TYR A 91 2.51 -14.26 17.41
CA TYR A 91 1.84 -13.06 17.91
C TYR A 91 0.39 -12.99 17.42
N LEU A 92 0.15 -13.17 16.12
CA LEU A 92 -1.19 -13.10 15.54
C LEU A 92 -2.12 -14.22 16.05
N ARG A 93 -1.59 -15.40 16.34
CA ARG A 93 -2.36 -16.56 16.82
C ARG A 93 -2.64 -16.52 18.32
N GLU A 94 -1.71 -15.98 19.12
CA GLU A 94 -1.71 -16.06 20.57
C GLU A 94 -2.23 -14.78 21.24
N SER A 95 -2.29 -13.67 20.51
CA SER A 95 -2.81 -12.40 21.03
C SER A 95 -4.33 -12.43 21.16
N PRO A 96 -4.89 -11.87 22.24
CA PRO A 96 -6.31 -11.64 22.36
C PRO A 96 -6.86 -10.69 21.27
N ASP A 97 -8.14 -10.85 20.95
CA ASP A 97 -8.79 -10.06 19.89
C ASP A 97 -8.70 -8.54 20.12
N ASP A 98 -8.87 -8.09 21.35
CA ASP A 98 -8.79 -6.68 21.73
C ASP A 98 -7.39 -6.09 21.49
N VAL A 99 -6.34 -6.89 21.69
CA VAL A 99 -4.94 -6.51 21.40
C VAL A 99 -4.73 -6.36 19.88
N LEU A 100 -5.26 -7.27 19.08
CA LEU A 100 -5.17 -7.20 17.62
C LEU A 100 -6.00 -6.02 17.07
N ILE A 101 -7.21 -5.80 17.59
CA ILE A 101 -8.06 -4.65 17.23
C ILE A 101 -7.36 -3.34 17.57
N ASP A 102 -6.75 -3.20 18.76
CA ASP A 102 -5.99 -2.02 19.14
C ASP A 102 -4.79 -1.79 18.19
N SER A 103 -4.05 -2.85 17.87
CA SER A 103 -2.93 -2.80 16.92
C SER A 103 -3.38 -2.25 15.55
N MET A 104 -4.43 -2.81 14.97
CA MET A 104 -4.98 -2.40 13.69
C MET A 104 -5.58 -0.97 13.73
N THR A 105 -6.24 -0.60 14.83
CA THR A 105 -6.79 0.75 15.03
C THR A 105 -5.68 1.79 15.09
N ARG A 106 -4.59 1.50 15.82
CA ARG A 106 -3.42 2.38 15.89
C ARG A 106 -2.71 2.49 14.54
N PHE A 107 -2.55 1.39 13.81
CA PHE A 107 -2.02 1.42 12.44
C PHE A 107 -2.86 2.32 11.53
N SER A 108 -4.18 2.13 11.53
CA SER A 108 -5.10 2.95 10.74
C SER A 108 -5.03 4.44 11.11
N GLY A 109 -5.03 4.76 12.41
CA GLY A 109 -4.85 6.14 12.89
C GLY A 109 -3.53 6.76 12.45
N SER A 110 -2.44 5.99 12.54
CA SER A 110 -1.11 6.40 12.07
C SER A 110 -1.10 6.62 10.55
N SER A 111 -1.64 5.69 9.76
CA SER A 111 -1.75 5.77 8.30
C SER A 111 -2.48 7.05 7.86
N ARG A 112 -3.61 7.36 8.50
CA ARG A 112 -4.36 8.60 8.25
C ARG A 112 -3.56 9.84 8.65
N SER A 113 -2.83 9.80 9.76
CA SER A 113 -2.00 10.93 10.21
C SER A 113 -0.85 11.24 9.26
N PHE A 114 -0.38 10.24 8.50
CA PHE A 114 0.58 10.40 7.41
C PHE A 114 -0.07 10.72 6.05
N GLY A 115 -1.40 10.87 6.00
CA GLY A 115 -2.12 11.34 4.82
C GLY A 115 -2.60 10.25 3.87
N SER A 116 -2.56 8.98 4.26
CA SER A 116 -3.17 7.91 3.47
C SER A 116 -4.70 7.98 3.54
N ALA A 117 -5.35 7.85 2.40
CA ALA A 117 -6.80 7.80 2.28
C ALA A 117 -7.36 6.43 2.68
N THR A 118 -6.65 5.37 2.31
CA THR A 118 -6.94 3.98 2.67
C THR A 118 -5.70 3.11 2.52
N PHE A 119 -5.84 1.84 2.90
CA PHE A 119 -4.80 0.83 2.70
C PHE A 119 -5.42 -0.52 2.31
N VAL A 120 -4.60 -1.36 1.66
CA VAL A 120 -4.91 -2.75 1.30
C VAL A 120 -4.18 -3.66 2.28
N ASP A 121 -4.91 -4.44 3.05
CA ASP A 121 -4.32 -5.34 4.06
C ASP A 121 -4.47 -6.81 3.68
N PHE A 122 -3.34 -7.51 3.67
CA PHE A 122 -3.30 -8.97 3.53
C PHE A 122 -3.54 -9.59 4.89
N ARG A 123 -4.82 -9.88 5.17
CA ARG A 123 -5.27 -10.21 6.51
C ARG A 123 -5.17 -11.70 6.80
N GLU A 124 -4.24 -12.06 7.68
CA GLU A 124 -4.10 -13.40 8.23
C GLU A 124 -5.25 -13.71 9.21
N GLY A 125 -5.44 -15.01 9.50
CA GLY A 125 -6.43 -15.49 10.47
C GLY A 125 -7.81 -15.76 9.91
N GLY A 126 -7.92 -16.00 8.59
CA GLY A 126 -9.17 -16.36 7.93
C GLY A 126 -10.28 -15.32 8.11
N VAL A 127 -11.51 -15.79 8.13
CA VAL A 127 -12.69 -14.93 8.34
C VAL A 127 -12.66 -14.18 9.68
N HIS A 128 -12.10 -14.80 10.73
CA HIS A 128 -11.99 -14.16 12.03
C HIS A 128 -11.10 -12.92 11.97
N GLY A 129 -9.88 -13.05 11.41
CA GLY A 129 -8.97 -11.92 11.22
C GLY A 129 -9.59 -10.79 10.37
N CYS A 130 -10.34 -11.15 9.33
CA CYS A 130 -11.04 -10.16 8.49
C CYS A 130 -12.13 -9.42 9.28
N ARG A 131 -12.89 -10.09 10.14
CA ARG A 131 -13.90 -9.46 11.01
C ARG A 131 -13.27 -8.50 12.01
N LEU A 132 -12.13 -8.86 12.61
CA LEU A 132 -11.41 -7.97 13.53
C LEU A 132 -10.94 -6.69 12.82
N LEU A 133 -10.38 -6.81 11.61
CA LEU A 133 -9.96 -5.63 10.86
C LEU A 133 -11.16 -4.79 10.41
N ARG A 134 -12.25 -5.42 9.98
CA ARG A 134 -13.47 -4.70 9.60
C ARG A 134 -14.08 -3.91 10.78
N GLN A 135 -13.91 -4.42 11.99
CA GLN A 135 -14.29 -3.71 13.23
C GLN A 135 -13.33 -2.54 13.53
N ALA A 136 -12.02 -2.75 13.36
CA ALA A 136 -10.99 -1.74 13.64
C ALA A 136 -11.00 -0.60 12.60
N GLU A 137 -11.17 -0.93 11.31
CA GLU A 137 -11.15 -0.01 10.17
C GLU A 137 -12.15 -0.45 9.09
N PRO A 138 -13.40 0.07 9.14
CA PRO A 138 -14.45 -0.30 8.19
C PRO A 138 -14.13 0.02 6.72
N ASP A 139 -13.30 1.03 6.47
CA ASP A 139 -13.01 1.55 5.13
C ASP A 139 -11.72 0.98 4.50
N SER A 140 -11.02 0.08 5.21
CA SER A 140 -9.87 -0.63 4.63
C SER A 140 -10.30 -1.63 3.56
N ILE A 141 -9.39 -1.90 2.62
CA ILE A 141 -9.52 -2.99 1.65
C ILE A 141 -8.90 -4.23 2.28
N ILE A 142 -9.69 -5.27 2.45
CA ILE A 142 -9.27 -6.49 3.14
C ILE A 142 -9.10 -7.62 2.13
N LEU A 143 -7.91 -8.18 2.06
CA LEU A 143 -7.61 -9.40 1.32
C LEU A 143 -7.35 -10.51 2.34
N GLY A 144 -8.35 -11.35 2.59
CA GLY A 144 -8.27 -12.39 3.61
C GLY A 144 -7.38 -13.54 3.17
N ARG A 145 -6.64 -14.13 4.12
CA ARG A 145 -5.83 -15.33 3.89
C ARG A 145 -6.55 -16.54 4.47
N PRO A 146 -6.88 -17.57 3.66
CA PRO A 146 -7.43 -18.83 4.18
C PRO A 146 -6.48 -19.49 5.19
N THR A 147 -7.04 -20.24 6.13
CA THR A 147 -6.32 -20.93 7.19
C THR A 147 -6.38 -22.45 7.10
N SER A 148 -7.34 -22.96 6.35
CA SER A 148 -7.48 -24.41 6.13
C SER A 148 -6.28 -25.00 5.39
N PRO A 149 -5.74 -26.15 5.80
CA PRO A 149 -4.60 -26.77 5.13
C PRO A 149 -4.96 -27.35 3.76
N GLU A 150 -6.24 -27.59 3.51
CA GLU A 150 -6.81 -28.04 2.25
C GLU A 150 -7.87 -27.04 1.77
N PHE A 151 -8.10 -27.01 0.45
CA PHE A 151 -9.09 -26.12 -0.13
C PHE A 151 -10.48 -26.42 0.42
N ASP A 152 -11.08 -25.39 1.03
CA ASP A 152 -12.46 -25.40 1.51
C ASP A 152 -13.23 -24.23 0.87
N PRO A 153 -14.12 -24.48 -0.07
CA PRO A 153 -14.93 -23.42 -0.70
C PRO A 153 -15.81 -22.68 0.32
N GLY A 154 -16.20 -23.34 1.43
CA GLY A 154 -16.99 -22.72 2.49
C GLY A 154 -16.17 -21.65 3.22
N GLU A 155 -14.88 -21.91 3.53
CA GLU A 155 -13.99 -20.91 4.12
C GLU A 155 -13.80 -19.70 3.18
N ILE A 156 -13.60 -19.95 1.88
CA ILE A 156 -13.46 -18.87 0.90
C ILE A 156 -14.75 -18.02 0.85
N ASP A 157 -15.91 -18.65 0.86
CA ASP A 157 -17.19 -17.97 0.92
C ASP A 157 -17.34 -17.08 2.16
N GLU A 158 -17.00 -17.62 3.32
CA GLU A 158 -17.05 -16.85 4.56
C GLU A 158 -16.10 -15.66 4.54
N ILE A 159 -14.88 -15.84 4.04
CA ILE A 159 -13.91 -14.73 3.91
C ILE A 159 -14.48 -13.66 2.97
N LEU A 160 -14.92 -14.02 1.76
CA LEU A 160 -15.43 -13.09 0.77
C LEU A 160 -16.75 -12.40 1.19
N SER A 161 -17.46 -12.95 2.20
CA SER A 161 -18.63 -12.29 2.79
C SER A 161 -18.28 -11.03 3.61
N VAL A 162 -17.02 -10.90 4.07
CA VAL A 162 -16.53 -9.79 4.92
C VAL A 162 -15.32 -9.05 4.36
N ALA A 163 -14.56 -9.71 3.49
CA ALA A 163 -13.38 -9.17 2.82
C ALA A 163 -13.68 -8.76 1.37
N ASP A 164 -12.78 -7.99 0.79
CA ASP A 164 -12.88 -7.52 -0.60
C ASP A 164 -12.22 -8.50 -1.60
N GLY A 165 -11.48 -9.49 -1.07
CA GLY A 165 -10.78 -10.49 -1.86
C GLY A 165 -9.91 -11.42 -1.01
N ILE A 166 -8.99 -12.10 -1.69
CA ILE A 166 -8.02 -13.03 -1.09
C ILE A 166 -6.60 -12.53 -1.37
N GLY A 167 -5.77 -12.52 -0.30
CA GLY A 167 -4.35 -12.22 -0.35
C GLY A 167 -3.51 -13.47 -0.05
N LEU A 168 -2.80 -13.99 -1.05
CA LEU A 168 -2.03 -15.22 -0.92
C LEU A 168 -0.56 -14.95 -0.57
N PRO A 169 0.10 -15.87 0.14
CA PRO A 169 1.56 -15.93 0.21
C PRO A 169 2.14 -16.26 -1.16
N SER A 170 3.45 -16.47 -1.24
CA SER A 170 4.12 -16.95 -2.44
C SER A 170 3.52 -18.28 -2.93
N ILE A 171 3.46 -18.47 -4.25
CA ILE A 171 2.98 -19.75 -4.84
C ILE A 171 3.87 -20.92 -4.41
N SER A 172 5.15 -20.69 -4.11
CA SER A 172 6.08 -21.68 -3.57
C SER A 172 5.74 -22.17 -2.15
N ASP A 173 4.90 -21.44 -1.42
CA ASP A 173 4.53 -21.76 -0.04
C ASP A 173 3.24 -22.59 0.06
N MET A 174 2.56 -22.87 -1.08
CA MET A 174 1.26 -23.53 -1.13
C MET A 174 1.18 -24.59 -2.25
N PRO A 175 0.38 -25.65 -2.09
CA PRO A 175 0.15 -26.61 -3.18
C PRO A 175 -0.53 -25.95 -4.39
N ALA A 176 -0.05 -26.21 -5.63
CA ALA A 176 -0.57 -25.58 -6.84
C ALA A 176 -2.09 -25.75 -6.99
N LYS A 177 -2.62 -26.98 -6.83
CA LYS A 177 -4.07 -27.22 -6.92
C LYS A 177 -4.90 -26.43 -5.92
N TYR A 178 -4.34 -26.15 -4.74
CA TYR A 178 -5.01 -25.32 -3.72
C TYR A 178 -5.13 -23.88 -4.21
N ILE A 179 -4.07 -23.35 -4.80
CA ILE A 179 -4.02 -21.99 -5.34
C ILE A 179 -4.96 -21.83 -6.53
N ASP A 180 -4.95 -22.79 -7.46
CA ASP A 180 -5.83 -22.80 -8.64
C ASP A 180 -7.31 -22.74 -8.21
N ASN A 181 -7.71 -23.57 -7.25
CA ASN A 181 -9.08 -23.60 -6.75
C ASN A 181 -9.48 -22.27 -6.10
N ILE A 182 -8.58 -21.64 -5.34
CA ILE A 182 -8.83 -20.31 -4.76
C ILE A 182 -9.01 -19.26 -5.86
N ALA A 183 -8.13 -19.25 -6.86
CA ALA A 183 -8.21 -18.29 -7.96
C ALA A 183 -9.55 -18.41 -8.73
N ASP A 184 -9.99 -19.64 -8.99
CA ASP A 184 -11.28 -19.90 -9.65
C ASP A 184 -12.46 -19.42 -8.80
N GLU A 185 -12.43 -19.65 -7.49
CA GLU A 185 -13.48 -19.22 -6.58
C GLU A 185 -13.55 -17.69 -6.45
N VAL A 186 -12.40 -17.02 -6.30
CA VAL A 186 -12.31 -15.55 -6.24
C VAL A 186 -12.81 -14.92 -7.54
N ARG A 187 -12.39 -15.47 -8.70
CA ARG A 187 -12.83 -15.03 -10.03
C ARG A 187 -14.35 -15.17 -10.19
N SER A 188 -14.93 -16.29 -9.75
CA SER A 188 -16.37 -16.55 -9.83
C SER A 188 -17.22 -15.51 -9.11
N ARG A 189 -16.64 -14.81 -8.14
CA ARG A 189 -17.28 -13.80 -7.28
C ARG A 189 -16.87 -12.37 -7.57
N ASN A 190 -16.05 -12.15 -8.58
CA ASN A 190 -15.46 -10.85 -8.91
C ASN A 190 -14.69 -10.24 -7.70
N GLY A 191 -14.06 -11.10 -6.87
CA GLY A 191 -13.21 -10.68 -5.77
C GLY A 191 -11.83 -10.26 -6.26
N ILE A 192 -11.08 -9.59 -5.41
CA ILE A 192 -9.67 -9.23 -5.67
C ILE A 192 -8.79 -10.43 -5.32
N LEU A 193 -7.95 -10.90 -6.24
CA LEU A 193 -6.86 -11.83 -5.94
C LEU A 193 -5.54 -11.07 -5.98
N ALA A 194 -4.73 -11.18 -4.92
CA ALA A 194 -3.38 -10.63 -4.92
C ALA A 194 -2.40 -11.63 -4.29
N ILE A 195 -1.14 -11.61 -4.75
CA ILE A 195 -0.17 -12.66 -4.43
C ILE A 195 1.20 -12.03 -4.16
N HIS A 196 1.92 -12.52 -3.13
CA HIS A 196 3.35 -12.22 -2.96
C HIS A 196 4.12 -13.04 -4.00
N VAL A 197 5.02 -12.39 -4.73
CA VAL A 197 5.74 -13.04 -5.84
C VAL A 197 7.21 -12.67 -5.81
N SER A 198 8.05 -13.69 -5.94
CA SER A 198 9.50 -13.54 -6.12
C SER A 198 10.16 -12.58 -5.11
N GLU A 199 9.71 -12.61 -3.86
CA GLU A 199 10.33 -11.84 -2.78
C GLU A 199 11.64 -12.48 -2.32
N ARG A 200 11.61 -13.77 -1.97
CA ARG A 200 12.73 -14.52 -1.43
C ARG A 200 13.49 -15.26 -2.50
N ILE A 201 12.77 -15.94 -3.40
CA ILE A 201 13.27 -16.73 -4.52
C ILE A 201 12.47 -16.38 -5.76
N ARG A 202 13.04 -16.55 -6.95
CA ARG A 202 12.31 -16.40 -8.20
C ARG A 202 11.22 -17.47 -8.32
N GLU A 203 10.03 -17.05 -8.69
CA GLU A 203 8.89 -17.91 -8.98
C GLU A 203 8.52 -17.87 -10.48
N ASP A 204 7.79 -18.88 -10.94
CA ASP A 204 7.35 -18.97 -12.31
C ASP A 204 6.20 -17.98 -12.58
N ILE A 205 6.52 -16.90 -13.29
CA ILE A 205 5.56 -15.82 -13.54
C ILE A 205 4.39 -16.26 -14.43
N ASP A 206 4.60 -17.25 -15.32
CA ASP A 206 3.52 -17.74 -16.18
C ASP A 206 2.46 -18.48 -15.35
N VAL A 207 2.88 -19.19 -14.30
CA VAL A 207 1.96 -19.79 -13.32
C VAL A 207 1.23 -18.71 -12.54
N VAL A 208 1.92 -17.68 -12.06
CA VAL A 208 1.30 -16.57 -11.32
C VAL A 208 0.26 -15.85 -12.17
N LEU A 209 0.58 -15.50 -13.42
CA LEU A 209 -0.32 -14.78 -14.30
C LEU A 209 -1.53 -15.61 -14.72
N SER A 210 -1.39 -16.97 -14.80
CA SER A 210 -2.52 -17.86 -15.10
C SER A 210 -3.62 -17.84 -14.03
N LEU A 211 -3.29 -17.40 -12.82
CA LEU A 211 -4.25 -17.25 -11.71
C LEU A 211 -5.10 -15.97 -11.84
N ASP A 212 -4.78 -15.08 -12.81
CA ASP A 212 -5.47 -13.82 -13.05
C ASP A 212 -5.47 -12.86 -11.82
N PRO A 213 -4.28 -12.57 -11.23
CA PRO A 213 -4.21 -11.69 -10.08
C PRO A 213 -4.50 -10.24 -10.49
N ALA A 214 -5.23 -9.51 -9.65
CA ALA A 214 -5.46 -8.08 -9.84
C ALA A 214 -4.16 -7.27 -9.68
N PHE A 215 -3.24 -7.76 -8.86
CA PHE A 215 -1.89 -7.23 -8.67
C PHE A 215 -1.01 -8.25 -7.93
N ILE A 216 0.30 -8.04 -7.99
CA ILE A 216 1.28 -8.83 -7.26
C ILE A 216 2.17 -7.95 -6.40
N VAL A 217 2.89 -8.54 -5.43
CA VAL A 217 3.70 -7.80 -4.47
C VAL A 217 5.16 -8.26 -4.55
N HIS A 218 6.10 -7.32 -4.36
CA HIS A 218 7.57 -7.43 -4.25
C HIS A 218 8.33 -7.58 -5.57
N MET A 219 8.40 -8.75 -6.19
CA MET A 219 9.17 -9.03 -7.42
C MET A 219 10.69 -8.76 -7.30
N CYS A 220 11.28 -8.87 -6.10
CA CYS A 220 12.69 -8.55 -5.86
C CYS A 220 13.65 -9.49 -6.62
N GLU A 221 13.30 -10.77 -6.77
CA GLU A 221 14.10 -11.80 -7.43
C GLU A 221 13.67 -12.09 -8.89
N ALA A 222 12.79 -11.25 -9.45
CA ALA A 222 12.29 -11.41 -10.80
C ALA A 222 13.35 -11.10 -11.87
N THR A 223 13.25 -11.77 -13.00
CA THR A 223 14.02 -11.45 -14.21
C THR A 223 13.33 -10.37 -15.04
N ASP A 224 14.05 -9.80 -16.03
CA ASP A 224 13.45 -8.84 -16.96
C ASP A 224 12.31 -9.46 -17.78
N ASP A 225 12.42 -10.76 -18.15
CA ASP A 225 11.36 -11.51 -18.84
C ASP A 225 10.10 -11.62 -17.97
N ASP A 226 10.25 -11.88 -16.66
CA ASP A 226 9.12 -11.92 -15.73
C ASP A 226 8.43 -10.53 -15.64
N MET A 227 9.22 -9.46 -15.59
CA MET A 227 8.71 -8.08 -15.53
C MET A 227 8.00 -7.67 -16.83
N LEU A 228 8.57 -8.03 -18.00
CA LEU A 228 7.94 -7.80 -19.30
C LEU A 228 6.59 -8.48 -19.39
N LYS A 229 6.48 -9.75 -18.96
CA LYS A 229 5.22 -10.48 -18.94
C LYS A 229 4.17 -9.84 -18.03
N CYS A 230 4.58 -9.30 -16.85
CA CYS A 230 3.67 -8.55 -15.99
C CYS A 230 3.17 -7.28 -16.68
N ALA A 231 4.06 -6.55 -17.36
CA ALA A 231 3.68 -5.35 -18.12
C ALA A 231 2.75 -5.64 -19.27
N GLU A 232 3.02 -6.72 -20.05
CA GLU A 232 2.16 -7.19 -21.14
C GLU A 232 0.76 -7.65 -20.68
N ALA A 233 0.70 -8.28 -19.49
CA ALA A 233 -0.54 -8.69 -18.84
C ALA A 233 -1.27 -7.53 -18.12
N GLU A 234 -0.69 -6.33 -18.10
CA GLU A 234 -1.19 -5.16 -17.36
C GLU A 234 -1.40 -5.44 -15.84
N VAL A 235 -0.61 -6.36 -15.26
CA VAL A 235 -0.66 -6.70 -13.83
C VAL A 235 0.30 -5.77 -13.05
N PRO A 236 -0.22 -4.87 -12.18
CA PRO A 236 0.61 -3.97 -11.39
C PRO A 236 1.44 -4.71 -10.34
N VAL A 237 2.60 -4.14 -10.00
CA VAL A 237 3.47 -4.63 -8.94
C VAL A 237 3.51 -3.63 -7.79
N VAL A 238 3.16 -4.08 -6.59
CA VAL A 238 3.32 -3.28 -5.36
C VAL A 238 4.72 -3.53 -4.81
N VAL A 239 5.54 -2.48 -4.73
CA VAL A 239 6.87 -2.54 -4.11
C VAL A 239 6.81 -2.00 -2.69
N CYS A 240 7.61 -2.59 -1.79
CA CYS A 240 7.67 -2.25 -0.37
C CYS A 240 9.12 -1.97 0.04
N PRO A 241 9.69 -0.81 -0.34
CA PRO A 241 11.13 -0.55 -0.23
C PRO A 241 11.71 -0.77 1.16
N THR A 242 11.09 -0.23 2.20
CA THR A 242 11.60 -0.36 3.58
C THR A 242 11.61 -1.82 4.04
N SER A 243 10.52 -2.55 3.83
CA SER A 243 10.43 -3.97 4.20
C SER A 243 11.43 -4.81 3.42
N ASN A 244 11.51 -4.64 2.09
CA ASN A 244 12.46 -5.37 1.27
C ASN A 244 13.91 -5.12 1.71
N MET A 245 14.30 -3.87 1.97
CA MET A 245 15.64 -3.52 2.43
C MET A 245 15.94 -4.06 3.83
N TYR A 246 14.95 -4.10 4.72
CA TYR A 246 15.10 -4.71 6.04
C TYR A 246 15.52 -6.19 5.92
N PHE A 247 15.00 -6.90 4.93
CA PHE A 247 15.34 -8.29 4.63
C PHE A 247 16.53 -8.43 3.66
N GLY A 248 17.28 -7.37 3.44
CA GLY A 248 18.50 -7.40 2.61
C GLY A 248 18.24 -7.45 1.11
N LYS A 249 17.03 -7.13 0.66
CA LYS A 249 16.64 -7.07 -0.75
C LYS A 249 16.50 -5.62 -1.19
N VAL A 250 17.01 -5.27 -2.36
CA VAL A 250 16.79 -3.95 -2.98
C VAL A 250 15.87 -4.17 -4.17
N PRO A 251 14.64 -3.62 -4.15
CA PRO A 251 13.73 -3.80 -5.27
C PRO A 251 14.33 -3.18 -6.54
N PRO A 252 14.25 -3.87 -7.69
CA PRO A 252 14.88 -3.44 -8.94
C PRO A 252 14.01 -2.41 -9.67
N ILE A 253 13.81 -1.23 -9.06
CA ILE A 253 12.86 -0.20 -9.51
C ILE A 253 13.13 0.24 -10.94
N ALA A 254 14.40 0.58 -11.28
CA ALA A 254 14.74 1.04 -12.64
C ALA A 254 14.44 -0.03 -13.69
N ARG A 255 14.78 -1.30 -13.41
CA ARG A 255 14.50 -2.41 -14.33
C ARG A 255 12.99 -2.61 -14.54
N MET A 256 12.19 -2.52 -13.47
CA MET A 256 10.72 -2.58 -13.57
C MET A 256 10.17 -1.43 -14.40
N GLN A 257 10.73 -0.20 -14.24
CA GLN A 257 10.37 0.97 -15.06
C GLN A 257 10.72 0.74 -16.53
N ASP A 258 11.94 0.24 -16.82
CA ASP A 258 12.41 -0.04 -18.18
C ASP A 258 11.58 -1.12 -18.88
N CYS A 259 11.08 -2.11 -18.14
CA CYS A 259 10.16 -3.13 -18.63
C CYS A 259 8.70 -2.63 -18.78
N GLY A 260 8.39 -1.42 -18.35
CA GLY A 260 7.06 -0.83 -18.46
C GLY A 260 6.04 -1.31 -17.42
N VAL A 261 6.51 -1.86 -16.29
CA VAL A 261 5.63 -2.33 -15.21
C VAL A 261 4.96 -1.15 -14.51
N ASP A 262 3.66 -1.22 -14.31
CA ASP A 262 2.91 -0.30 -13.45
C ASP A 262 3.29 -0.55 -11.98
N LEU A 263 4.01 0.40 -11.37
CA LEU A 263 4.49 0.28 -9.98
C LEU A 263 3.58 0.99 -9.00
N ALA A 264 2.97 0.23 -8.10
CA ALA A 264 2.30 0.75 -6.91
C ALA A 264 3.24 0.67 -5.68
N LEU A 265 2.86 1.31 -4.59
CA LEU A 265 3.68 1.43 -3.39
C LEU A 265 2.92 0.93 -2.15
N GLY A 266 3.61 0.20 -1.27
CA GLY A 266 3.10 -0.29 0.00
C GLY A 266 4.15 -0.25 1.12
N THR A 267 3.71 -0.37 2.37
CA THR A 267 4.61 -0.38 3.54
C THR A 267 4.86 -1.77 4.10
N ASP A 268 4.04 -2.76 3.72
CA ASP A 268 4.12 -4.15 4.17
C ASP A 268 3.90 -4.28 5.69
N ASN A 269 4.77 -4.97 6.41
CA ASN A 269 4.61 -5.30 7.82
C ASN A 269 4.65 -4.05 8.73
N GLY A 270 3.56 -3.79 9.42
CA GLY A 270 3.44 -2.66 10.36
C GLY A 270 4.44 -2.72 11.51
N MET A 271 4.91 -3.91 11.88
CA MET A 271 5.96 -4.11 12.89
C MET A 271 7.33 -3.60 12.44
N LEU A 272 7.58 -3.48 11.12
CA LEU A 272 8.89 -3.07 10.56
C LEU A 272 8.98 -1.57 10.32
N CYS A 273 7.90 -0.96 9.84
CA CYS A 273 7.90 0.46 9.50
C CYS A 273 6.57 1.13 9.81
N GLN A 274 6.63 2.46 9.96
CA GLN A 274 5.42 3.27 10.06
C GLN A 274 4.70 3.29 8.70
N PRO A 275 3.36 3.42 8.67
CA PRO A 275 2.60 3.52 7.43
C PRO A 275 2.71 4.91 6.78
N ASP A 276 3.95 5.40 6.62
CA ASP A 276 4.29 6.70 6.03
C ASP A 276 4.64 6.54 4.55
N MET A 277 3.64 6.68 3.71
CA MET A 277 3.77 6.54 2.25
C MET A 277 4.67 7.60 1.62
N VAL A 278 4.86 8.75 2.25
CA VAL A 278 5.80 9.78 1.73
C VAL A 278 7.24 9.36 1.96
N SER A 279 7.52 8.77 3.12
CA SER A 279 8.85 8.20 3.40
C SER A 279 9.16 7.02 2.48
N GLU A 280 8.21 6.13 2.24
CA GLU A 280 8.36 5.03 1.26
C GLU A 280 8.59 5.55 -0.16
N LEU A 281 7.84 6.58 -0.57
CA LEU A 281 8.00 7.20 -1.88
C LEU A 281 9.38 7.86 -2.06
N ARG A 282 9.88 8.52 -1.02
CA ARG A 282 11.24 9.10 -1.04
C ARG A 282 12.31 8.01 -1.12
N LEU A 283 12.13 6.91 -0.39
CA LEU A 283 13.05 5.78 -0.46
C LEU A 283 13.01 5.12 -1.84
N MET A 284 11.82 4.86 -2.41
CA MET A 284 11.64 4.38 -3.78
C MET A 284 12.35 5.27 -4.79
N SER A 285 12.16 6.60 -4.67
CA SER A 285 12.80 7.58 -5.55
C SER A 285 14.34 7.57 -5.43
N SER A 286 14.85 7.41 -4.21
CA SER A 286 16.30 7.27 -3.97
C SER A 286 16.88 6.00 -4.59
N ILE A 287 16.17 4.87 -4.46
CA ILE A 287 16.55 3.60 -5.08
C ILE A 287 16.52 3.74 -6.60
N ALA A 288 15.43 4.26 -7.19
CA ALA A 288 15.32 4.50 -8.62
C ALA A 288 16.49 5.36 -9.14
N SER A 289 16.79 6.47 -8.46
CA SER A 289 17.91 7.35 -8.80
C SER A 289 19.26 6.62 -8.77
N SER A 290 19.51 5.81 -7.73
CA SER A 290 20.76 5.05 -7.60
C SER A 290 20.92 3.97 -8.68
N GLN A 291 19.84 3.49 -9.23
CA GLN A 291 19.77 2.50 -10.31
C GLN A 291 19.70 3.14 -11.71
N GLY A 292 19.65 4.48 -11.82
CA GLY A 292 19.53 5.19 -13.08
C GLY A 292 18.12 5.26 -13.67
N GLY A 293 17.10 4.97 -12.85
CA GLY A 293 15.69 5.00 -13.24
C GLY A 293 15.05 6.39 -13.19
N ASP A 294 13.77 6.46 -13.58
CA ASP A 294 12.98 7.70 -13.61
C ASP A 294 12.37 8.02 -12.23
N VAL A 295 12.98 9.00 -11.56
CA VAL A 295 12.49 9.52 -10.28
C VAL A 295 11.13 10.22 -10.43
N GLY A 296 10.90 10.87 -11.57
CA GLY A 296 9.66 11.63 -11.82
C GLY A 296 8.41 10.72 -11.87
N SER A 297 8.56 9.50 -12.34
CA SER A 297 7.45 8.54 -12.40
C SER A 297 7.07 7.96 -11.03
N CYS A 298 7.99 7.94 -10.06
CA CYS A 298 7.74 7.35 -8.74
C CYS A 298 6.52 7.96 -8.02
N TRP A 299 6.27 9.26 -8.23
CA TRP A 299 5.13 9.96 -7.59
C TRP A 299 3.76 9.36 -7.92
N LYS A 300 3.65 8.70 -9.07
CA LYS A 300 2.42 8.03 -9.49
C LYS A 300 2.14 6.78 -8.67
N SER A 301 3.17 6.15 -8.11
CA SER A 301 3.05 4.86 -7.42
C SER A 301 2.21 4.92 -6.14
N ALA A 302 2.18 6.06 -5.45
CA ALA A 302 1.38 6.25 -4.24
C ALA A 302 -0.06 6.76 -4.52
N THR A 303 -0.37 7.16 -5.75
CA THR A 303 -1.65 7.79 -6.13
C THR A 303 -2.34 7.08 -7.29
N VAL A 304 -2.00 7.42 -8.53
CA VAL A 304 -2.64 6.87 -9.75
C VAL A 304 -2.53 5.34 -9.79
N LEU A 305 -1.30 4.82 -9.63
CA LEU A 305 -1.05 3.39 -9.82
C LEU A 305 -1.57 2.59 -8.63
N SER A 306 -1.38 3.06 -7.39
CA SER A 306 -2.01 2.41 -6.23
C SER A 306 -3.54 2.44 -6.29
N SER A 307 -4.15 3.45 -6.93
CA SER A 307 -5.60 3.47 -7.12
C SER A 307 -6.08 2.41 -8.12
N LYS A 308 -5.25 2.02 -9.10
CA LYS A 308 -5.58 0.94 -10.06
C LYS A 308 -5.76 -0.41 -9.39
N LEU A 309 -5.06 -0.68 -8.27
CA LEU A 309 -5.20 -1.92 -7.50
C LEU A 309 -6.64 -2.18 -7.05
N LEU A 310 -7.43 -1.11 -6.99
CA LEU A 310 -8.80 -1.11 -6.48
C LEU A 310 -9.84 -1.05 -7.61
N ASN A 311 -9.42 -1.23 -8.87
CA ASN A 311 -10.29 -1.10 -10.04
C ASN A 311 -11.56 -1.96 -9.88
N GLY A 312 -12.73 -1.30 -9.98
CA GLY A 312 -14.03 -1.96 -9.81
C GLY A 312 -14.51 -2.10 -8.36
N ASN A 313 -13.70 -1.80 -7.35
CA ASN A 313 -14.16 -1.81 -5.96
C ASN A 313 -15.01 -0.56 -5.67
N ALA A 314 -16.24 -0.76 -5.15
CA ALA A 314 -17.19 0.32 -4.83
C ALA A 314 -16.63 1.36 -3.83
N ARG A 315 -15.60 1.00 -3.05
CA ARG A 315 -14.94 1.89 -2.07
C ARG A 315 -14.07 2.96 -2.73
N MET A 316 -13.69 2.80 -4.02
CA MET A 316 -12.98 3.84 -4.79
C MET A 316 -13.73 5.18 -4.83
N GLY A 317 -15.04 5.19 -4.81
CA GLY A 317 -15.84 6.42 -4.81
C GLY A 317 -15.67 7.29 -3.56
N VAL A 318 -15.19 6.71 -2.46
CA VAL A 318 -14.94 7.41 -1.19
C VAL A 318 -13.61 8.18 -1.25
N LEU A 319 -12.60 7.65 -1.96
CA LEU A 319 -11.25 8.22 -2.03
C LEU A 319 -11.20 9.61 -2.68
N GLY A 320 -12.10 9.91 -3.62
CA GLY A 320 -12.09 11.19 -4.36
C GLY A 320 -12.74 12.37 -3.63
N LYS A 321 -13.52 12.13 -2.57
CA LYS A 321 -14.35 13.17 -1.95
C LYS A 321 -13.86 13.70 -0.61
N VAL A 322 -13.07 12.94 0.13
CA VAL A 322 -12.69 13.27 1.53
C VAL A 322 -11.20 12.92 1.84
N ALA A 323 -10.44 12.47 0.86
CA ALA A 323 -9.04 12.08 1.08
C ALA A 323 -8.20 13.28 1.50
N PRO A 324 -7.33 13.14 2.54
CA PRO A 324 -6.37 14.18 2.89
C PRO A 324 -5.41 14.42 1.74
N MET A 325 -4.81 15.62 1.71
CA MET A 325 -3.71 15.93 0.81
C MET A 325 -2.42 16.02 1.60
N VAL A 326 -1.35 15.46 1.08
CA VAL A 326 -0.01 15.65 1.61
C VAL A 326 0.73 16.65 0.74
N ILE A 327 1.20 17.73 1.35
CA ILE A 327 1.99 18.77 0.70
C ILE A 327 3.46 18.56 1.06
N CYS A 328 4.30 18.39 0.05
CA CYS A 328 5.73 18.18 0.15
C CYS A 328 6.49 19.40 -0.42
N PRO A 329 6.86 20.41 0.41
CA PRO A 329 7.62 21.55 -0.05
C PRO A 329 8.96 21.12 -0.66
N ARG A 330 9.34 21.70 -1.83
CA ARG A 330 10.59 21.37 -2.53
C ARG A 330 11.82 21.95 -1.85
N HIS A 331 11.66 23.08 -1.15
CA HIS A 331 12.73 23.81 -0.49
C HIS A 331 12.48 23.91 1.01
N GLY A 332 12.97 22.91 1.76
CA GLY A 332 12.95 22.91 3.23
C GLY A 332 11.59 22.58 3.83
N GLY A 333 11.62 21.95 5.01
CA GLY A 333 10.42 21.58 5.75
C GLY A 333 9.99 20.11 5.55
N GLY A 334 9.27 19.60 6.54
CA GLY A 334 8.61 18.28 6.45
C GLY A 334 7.35 18.34 5.59
N SER A 335 6.84 17.17 5.20
CA SER A 335 5.51 17.05 4.60
C SER A 335 4.41 17.46 5.57
N ILE A 336 3.36 18.06 5.03
CA ILE A 336 2.22 18.58 5.80
C ILE A 336 0.97 17.86 5.32
N VAL A 337 0.21 17.28 6.25
CA VAL A 337 -1.10 16.67 5.94
C VAL A 337 -2.18 17.71 6.16
N VAL A 338 -2.99 17.94 5.15
CA VAL A 338 -4.11 18.88 5.18
C VAL A 338 -5.41 18.18 4.77
N ASN A 339 -6.50 18.51 5.46
CA ASN A 339 -7.81 17.93 5.19
C ASN A 339 -8.65 18.87 4.33
N HIS A 340 -9.59 18.30 3.57
CA HIS A 340 -10.64 19.11 2.94
C HIS A 340 -11.56 19.74 4.00
N MET A 341 -12.18 20.87 3.64
CA MET A 341 -13.21 21.52 4.49
C MET A 341 -14.44 20.63 4.64
#